data_278993992fd7ea90d67bbec28a7f1aa0
#
_entry.id   278993992fd7ea90d67bbec28a7f1aa0
#
_cell.length_a   1.000
_cell.length_b   1.000
_cell.length_c   1.000
_cell.angle_alpha   90.00
_cell.angle_beta   90.00
_cell.angle_gamma   90.00
#
_symmetry.space_group_name_H-M   'P 1'
#
loop_
_entity.id
_entity.type
_entity.pdbx_description
1 polymer ?
#
loop_
_entity_poly.entity_id
_entity_poly.type
_entity_poly.pdbx_seq_one_letter_code
_entity_poly.pdbx_strand_id
1 'polypeptide(L)'
;MTILICIPCLMTGGTEIQTLNLVQALVAGGHRVVTTCYFEYSDDMVVRFQKAGSEVVCLSPTGTRVNGWRGILFLYKGLRRVLKQYKPDVAHVQYMAPGAIPILLLRWLGVRQIIATAHTAADIYPNLRLVHFIQRHCVRVFTCITELAERSFFGTSRLYNENTPLNKRNHFTIYNALPPGFSIVRENRSFVRPITIGVVSRLEEIKGMDLVVPAFAQVKKRYPDTRLVIVGDGSLRVKMQRQVQECDCTE
;
A
#
# COMPACT_ATOMS: atom_id res chain seq x y z
N MET A 1 3.25 22.96 6.98
CA MET A 1 1.89 22.44 7.27
C MET A 1 2.01 21.19 8.13
N THR A 2 0.98 20.90 8.93
CA THR A 2 0.86 19.61 9.64
C THR A 2 0.03 18.65 8.79
N ILE A 3 0.59 17.51 8.41
CA ILE A 3 -0.05 16.51 7.56
C ILE A 3 -0.29 15.26 8.39
N LEU A 4 -1.55 14.82 8.44
CA LEU A 4 -1.96 13.58 9.09
C LEU A 4 -2.02 12.47 8.04
N ILE A 5 -1.15 11.50 8.12
CA ILE A 5 -1.22 10.26 7.35
C ILE A 5 -2.07 9.25 8.13
N CYS A 6 -3.10 8.73 7.49
CA CYS A 6 -4.00 7.75 8.06
C CYS A 6 -3.84 6.41 7.33
N ILE A 7 -3.47 5.36 8.04
CA ILE A 7 -3.23 4.03 7.47
C ILE A 7 -3.83 2.93 8.35
N PRO A 8 -4.44 1.87 7.78
CA PRO A 8 -5.06 0.82 8.59
C PRO A 8 -4.07 -0.03 9.37
N CYS A 9 -2.89 -0.30 8.82
CA CYS A 9 -1.86 -1.07 9.49
C CYS A 9 -0.45 -0.56 9.14
N LEU A 10 0.52 -0.88 10.00
CA LEU A 10 1.95 -0.65 9.79
C LEU A 10 2.70 -1.99 9.87
N MET A 11 2.41 -2.87 8.92
CA MET A 11 3.10 -4.14 8.73
C MET A 11 4.08 -4.02 7.57
N THR A 12 4.80 -5.10 7.22
CA THR A 12 5.66 -5.09 6.04
C THR A 12 4.86 -5.40 4.79
N GLY A 13 4.59 -4.38 3.99
CA GLY A 13 3.83 -4.50 2.74
C GLY A 13 4.12 -3.35 1.78
N GLY A 14 3.66 -3.49 0.53
CA GLY A 14 3.90 -2.47 -0.52
C GLY A 14 3.27 -1.12 -0.20
N THR A 15 2.06 -1.13 0.37
CA THR A 15 1.34 0.10 0.77
C THR A 15 2.09 0.84 1.87
N GLU A 16 2.57 0.12 2.88
CA GLU A 16 3.28 0.67 4.03
C GLU A 16 4.64 1.24 3.62
N ILE A 17 5.38 0.52 2.78
CA ILE A 17 6.68 1.01 2.25
C ILE A 17 6.46 2.25 1.39
N GLN A 18 5.44 2.26 0.53
CA GLN A 18 5.13 3.44 -0.28
C GLN A 18 4.68 4.63 0.58
N THR A 19 3.92 4.37 1.64
CA THR A 19 3.54 5.40 2.62
C THR A 19 4.77 5.93 3.38
N LEU A 20 5.73 5.07 3.70
CA LEU A 20 7.00 5.50 4.30
C LEU A 20 7.79 6.42 3.36
N ASN A 21 7.88 6.08 2.06
CA ASN A 21 8.51 6.94 1.06
C ASN A 21 7.81 8.30 0.95
N LEU A 22 6.48 8.32 1.00
CA LEU A 22 5.70 9.55 1.03
C LEU A 22 6.01 10.38 2.28
N VAL A 23 6.08 9.76 3.45
CA VAL A 23 6.45 10.44 4.72
C VAL A 23 7.83 11.08 4.59
N GLN A 24 8.83 10.34 4.08
CA GLN A 24 10.17 10.88 3.86
C GLN A 24 10.17 12.11 2.94
N ALA A 25 9.42 12.04 1.83
CA ALA A 25 9.31 13.15 0.90
C ALA A 25 8.62 14.38 1.54
N LEU A 26 7.56 14.16 2.32
CA LEU A 26 6.85 15.24 3.01
C LEU A 26 7.71 15.91 4.09
N VAL A 27 8.45 15.12 4.87
CA VAL A 27 9.38 15.64 5.88
C VAL A 27 10.52 16.41 5.22
N ALA A 28 11.11 15.88 4.14
CA ALA A 28 12.13 16.58 3.36
C ALA A 28 11.59 17.89 2.75
N GLY A 29 10.29 17.95 2.42
CA GLY A 29 9.60 19.17 2.00
C GLY A 29 9.26 20.15 3.13
N GLY A 30 9.76 19.94 4.35
CA GLY A 30 9.58 20.83 5.50
C GLY A 30 8.20 20.74 6.16
N HIS A 31 7.47 19.65 5.98
CA HIS A 31 6.17 19.44 6.61
C HIS A 31 6.31 18.65 7.92
N ARG A 32 5.50 19.02 8.91
CA ARG A 32 5.30 18.18 10.10
C ARG A 32 4.37 17.03 9.71
N VAL A 33 4.81 15.79 9.91
CA VAL A 33 4.03 14.60 9.57
C VAL A 33 3.67 13.84 10.83
N VAL A 34 2.39 13.47 10.93
CA VAL A 34 1.86 12.60 11.97
C VAL A 34 1.25 11.38 11.28
N THR A 35 1.72 10.17 11.58
CA THR A 35 1.18 8.93 11.03
C THR A 35 0.29 8.26 12.06
N THR A 36 -0.99 8.07 11.72
CA THR A 36 -1.96 7.36 12.56
C THR A 36 -2.24 5.99 11.98
N CYS A 37 -1.80 4.95 12.71
CA CYS A 37 -2.13 3.57 12.44
C CYS A 37 -3.39 3.16 13.20
N TYR A 38 -4.37 2.56 12.51
CA TYR A 38 -5.64 2.20 13.14
C TYR A 38 -5.55 0.92 13.95
N PHE A 39 -4.91 -0.13 13.38
CA PHE A 39 -4.99 -1.49 13.89
C PHE A 39 -3.60 -2.12 14.03
N GLU A 40 -3.29 -3.10 13.19
CA GLU A 40 -2.09 -3.93 13.30
C GLU A 40 -0.81 -3.13 13.01
N TYR A 41 0.24 -3.38 13.78
CA TYR A 41 1.56 -2.80 13.54
C TYR A 41 2.68 -3.70 14.04
N SER A 42 3.86 -3.55 13.47
CA SER A 42 5.11 -4.09 14.00
C SER A 42 5.98 -2.96 14.54
N ASP A 43 6.73 -3.23 15.60
CA ASP A 43 7.63 -2.25 16.21
C ASP A 43 8.69 -1.77 15.22
N ASP A 44 9.20 -2.67 14.36
CA ASP A 44 10.16 -2.30 13.30
C ASP A 44 9.59 -1.22 12.37
N MET A 45 8.36 -1.40 11.89
CA MET A 45 7.73 -0.41 11.02
C MET A 45 7.44 0.90 11.74
N VAL A 46 6.99 0.86 12.98
CA VAL A 46 6.81 2.07 13.80
C VAL A 46 8.14 2.84 13.92
N VAL A 47 9.23 2.15 14.26
CA VAL A 47 10.57 2.77 14.35
C VAL A 47 11.03 3.35 13.01
N ARG A 48 10.75 2.68 11.88
CA ARG A 48 11.09 3.18 10.54
C ARG A 48 10.36 4.47 10.20
N PHE A 49 9.07 4.58 10.53
CA PHE A 49 8.30 5.80 10.34
C PHE A 49 8.79 6.94 11.25
N GLN A 50 9.16 6.63 12.51
CA GLN A 50 9.75 7.60 13.42
C GLN A 50 11.11 8.10 12.92
N LYS A 51 11.97 7.20 12.45
CA LYS A 51 13.27 7.56 11.84
C LYS A 51 13.10 8.39 10.56
N ALA A 52 12.00 8.23 9.84
CA ALA A 52 11.66 9.07 8.69
C ALA A 52 11.15 10.48 9.09
N GLY A 53 11.05 10.79 10.39
CA GLY A 53 10.65 12.09 10.90
C GLY A 53 9.15 12.25 11.16
N SER A 54 8.38 11.16 11.14
CA SER A 54 6.95 11.20 11.49
C SER A 54 6.72 10.94 12.98
N GLU A 55 5.81 11.67 13.59
CA GLU A 55 5.21 11.26 14.86
C GLU A 55 4.23 10.12 14.60
N VAL A 56 4.38 8.97 15.29
CA VAL A 56 3.53 7.79 15.06
C VAL A 56 2.54 7.61 16.21
N VAL A 57 1.27 7.48 15.88
CA VAL A 57 0.17 7.25 16.83
C VAL A 57 -0.55 5.95 16.45
N CYS A 58 -0.30 4.88 17.19
CA CYS A 58 -1.08 3.64 17.08
C CYS A 58 -2.37 3.77 17.90
N LEU A 59 -3.54 3.65 17.25
CA LEU A 59 -4.82 3.77 17.94
C LEU A 59 -5.12 2.52 18.78
N SER A 60 -4.79 1.33 18.26
CA SER A 60 -4.94 0.05 18.96
C SER A 60 -3.72 -0.22 19.83
N PRO A 61 -3.84 -0.29 21.15
CA PRO A 61 -2.69 -0.59 22.02
C PRO A 61 -2.14 -2.00 21.85
N THR A 62 -2.98 -2.93 21.40
CA THR A 62 -2.65 -4.35 21.26
C THR A 62 -2.41 -4.76 19.81
N GLY A 63 -2.47 -3.82 18.86
CA GLY A 63 -2.36 -4.12 17.44
C GLY A 63 -3.50 -4.99 16.89
N THR A 64 -4.65 -5.02 17.57
CA THR A 64 -5.79 -5.86 17.15
C THR A 64 -6.85 -5.05 16.41
N ARG A 65 -7.50 -5.71 15.45
CA ARG A 65 -8.58 -5.10 14.67
C ARG A 65 -9.92 -5.19 15.41
N VAL A 66 -10.63 -4.07 15.46
CA VAL A 66 -11.98 -3.99 16.02
C VAL A 66 -12.96 -3.84 14.87
N ASN A 67 -13.94 -4.74 14.79
CA ASN A 67 -14.92 -4.79 13.69
C ASN A 67 -16.30 -4.26 14.09
N GLY A 68 -17.16 -4.07 13.09
CA GLY A 68 -18.54 -3.65 13.27
C GLY A 68 -18.69 -2.24 13.87
N TRP A 69 -19.83 -1.97 14.54
CA TRP A 69 -20.12 -0.67 15.12
C TRP A 69 -19.12 -0.24 16.23
N ARG A 70 -18.57 -1.22 16.95
CA ARG A 70 -17.50 -0.97 17.95
C ARG A 70 -16.23 -0.45 17.28
N GLY A 71 -15.91 -0.95 16.10
CA GLY A 71 -14.79 -0.45 15.29
C GLY A 71 -15.00 1.00 14.82
N ILE A 72 -16.23 1.36 14.44
CA ILE A 72 -16.58 2.74 14.07
C ILE A 72 -16.40 3.67 15.26
N LEU A 73 -16.92 3.30 16.43
CA LEU A 73 -16.78 4.09 17.66
C LEU A 73 -15.32 4.20 18.10
N PHE A 74 -14.56 3.12 17.99
CA PHE A 74 -13.12 3.10 18.26
C PHE A 74 -12.36 4.10 17.35
N LEU A 75 -12.56 4.03 16.05
CA LEU A 75 -11.96 4.94 15.09
C LEU A 75 -12.38 6.40 15.34
N TYR A 76 -13.65 6.63 15.61
CA TYR A 76 -14.16 7.96 15.96
C TYR A 76 -13.43 8.57 17.16
N LYS A 77 -13.35 7.83 18.28
CA LYS A 77 -12.67 8.30 19.49
C LYS A 77 -11.18 8.52 19.24
N GLY A 78 -10.52 7.60 18.53
CA GLY A 78 -9.12 7.69 18.20
C GLY A 78 -8.80 8.88 17.30
N LEU A 79 -9.50 9.01 16.18
CA LEU A 79 -9.31 10.12 15.25
C LEU A 79 -9.63 11.48 15.90
N ARG A 80 -10.71 11.58 16.69
CA ARG A 80 -11.04 12.81 17.43
C ARG A 80 -9.92 13.23 18.37
N ARG A 81 -9.29 12.29 19.08
CA ARG A 81 -8.15 12.56 19.97
C ARG A 81 -6.96 13.09 19.18
N VAL A 82 -6.60 12.42 18.07
CA VAL A 82 -5.50 12.82 17.18
C VAL A 82 -5.74 14.21 16.60
N LEU A 83 -6.94 14.46 16.06
CA LEU A 83 -7.28 15.77 15.49
C LEU A 83 -7.22 16.90 16.53
N LYS A 84 -7.67 16.65 17.76
CA LYS A 84 -7.60 17.63 18.86
C LYS A 84 -6.16 17.96 19.25
N GLN A 85 -5.30 16.93 19.28
CA GLN A 85 -3.90 17.06 19.68
C GLN A 85 -3.04 17.74 18.61
N TYR A 86 -3.17 17.32 17.36
CA TYR A 86 -2.24 17.70 16.29
C TYR A 86 -2.77 18.80 15.37
N LYS A 87 -4.07 19.01 15.31
CA LYS A 87 -4.77 20.02 14.47
C LYS A 87 -4.22 20.05 13.04
N PRO A 88 -4.26 18.92 12.29
CA PRO A 88 -3.66 18.83 10.97
C PRO A 88 -4.35 19.75 9.96
N ASP A 89 -3.57 20.32 9.05
CA ASP A 89 -4.05 21.11 7.92
C ASP A 89 -4.65 20.21 6.84
N VAL A 90 -4.07 19.01 6.66
CA VAL A 90 -4.44 18.02 5.65
C VAL A 90 -4.46 16.63 6.28
N ALA A 91 -5.46 15.83 5.93
CA ALA A 91 -5.47 14.39 6.22
C ALA A 91 -5.31 13.59 4.91
N HIS A 92 -4.33 12.71 4.85
CA HIS A 92 -4.10 11.83 3.72
C HIS A 92 -4.38 10.38 4.13
N VAL A 93 -5.48 9.83 3.63
CA VAL A 93 -5.93 8.47 3.93
C VAL A 93 -5.34 7.51 2.92
N GLN A 94 -4.45 6.65 3.39
CA GLN A 94 -3.85 5.58 2.60
C GLN A 94 -4.74 4.35 2.68
N TYR A 95 -4.88 3.63 1.55
CA TYR A 95 -5.66 2.41 1.54
C TYR A 95 -7.08 2.66 2.04
N MET A 96 -7.97 3.03 1.18
CA MET A 96 -9.34 3.41 1.52
C MET A 96 -10.18 2.28 2.15
N ALA A 97 -9.74 1.00 2.07
CA ALA A 97 -10.30 -0.12 2.82
C ALA A 97 -9.67 -0.20 4.24
N PRO A 98 -10.40 -0.62 5.25
CA PRO A 98 -11.77 -1.13 5.22
C PRO A 98 -12.78 -0.01 5.04
N GLY A 99 -12.93 0.37 3.78
CA GLY A 99 -13.96 1.23 3.33
C GLY A 99 -13.79 2.71 3.67
N ALA A 100 -14.85 3.39 3.41
CA ALA A 100 -15.04 4.81 3.49
C ALA A 100 -15.06 5.37 4.92
N ILE A 101 -15.16 4.52 5.93
CA ILE A 101 -15.43 4.94 7.32
C ILE A 101 -14.42 5.97 7.84
N PRO A 102 -13.10 5.79 7.71
CA PRO A 102 -12.15 6.80 8.19
C PRO A 102 -12.34 8.15 7.52
N ILE A 103 -12.61 8.18 6.21
CA ILE A 103 -12.85 9.42 5.45
C ILE A 103 -14.13 10.11 5.92
N LEU A 104 -15.23 9.36 6.08
CA LEU A 104 -16.50 9.88 6.58
C LEU A 104 -16.35 10.44 8.00
N LEU A 105 -15.63 9.75 8.87
CA LEU A 105 -15.36 10.20 10.23
C LEU A 105 -14.50 11.47 10.25
N LEU A 106 -13.44 11.54 9.47
CA LEU A 106 -12.62 12.75 9.33
C LEU A 106 -13.44 13.93 8.82
N ARG A 107 -14.29 13.70 7.81
CA ARG A 107 -15.19 14.72 7.27
C ARG A 107 -16.20 15.21 8.32
N TRP A 108 -16.79 14.29 9.07
CA TRP A 108 -17.73 14.60 10.16
C TRP A 108 -17.04 15.35 11.31
N LEU A 109 -15.78 15.01 11.62
CA LEU A 109 -14.95 15.69 12.62
C LEU A 109 -14.41 17.05 12.15
N GLY A 110 -14.80 17.53 10.96
CA GLY A 110 -14.53 18.88 10.46
C GLY A 110 -13.29 19.01 9.59
N VAL A 111 -12.59 17.91 9.23
CA VAL A 111 -11.46 17.96 8.31
C VAL A 111 -11.97 18.21 6.89
N ARG A 112 -11.55 19.32 6.30
CA ARG A 112 -11.97 19.73 4.95
C ARG A 112 -10.99 19.32 3.86
N GLN A 113 -9.69 19.31 4.17
CA GLN A 113 -8.62 18.96 3.24
C GLN A 113 -8.27 17.48 3.39
N ILE A 114 -9.01 16.60 2.71
CA ILE A 114 -8.79 15.16 2.75
C ILE A 114 -8.30 14.71 1.38
N ILE A 115 -7.18 13.98 1.36
CA ILE A 115 -6.67 13.25 0.20
C ILE A 115 -6.89 11.76 0.48
N ALA A 116 -7.30 11.00 -0.53
CA ALA A 116 -7.42 9.55 -0.42
C ALA A 116 -6.61 8.87 -1.52
N THR A 117 -5.84 7.83 -1.17
CA THR A 117 -5.08 7.02 -2.13
C THR A 117 -5.56 5.58 -2.12
N ALA A 118 -6.01 5.08 -3.26
CA ALA A 118 -6.33 3.67 -3.48
C ALA A 118 -5.10 2.93 -4.02
N HIS A 119 -4.71 1.85 -3.31
CA HIS A 119 -3.56 1.01 -3.68
C HIS A 119 -3.95 -0.25 -4.46
N THR A 120 -5.22 -0.41 -4.77
CA THR A 120 -5.80 -1.56 -5.50
C THR A 120 -6.82 -1.08 -6.52
N ALA A 121 -7.24 -1.96 -7.43
CA ALA A 121 -8.32 -1.69 -8.36
C ALA A 121 -9.71 -1.82 -7.68
N ALA A 122 -10.77 -1.47 -8.40
CA ALA A 122 -12.12 -1.36 -7.87
C ALA A 122 -12.80 -2.70 -7.57
N ASP A 123 -12.27 -3.81 -8.08
CA ASP A 123 -12.80 -5.16 -7.94
C ASP A 123 -12.94 -5.63 -6.49
N ILE A 124 -12.09 -5.13 -5.61
CA ILE A 124 -12.14 -5.43 -4.17
C ILE A 124 -13.11 -4.55 -3.37
N TYR A 125 -13.72 -3.54 -4.00
CA TYR A 125 -14.64 -2.62 -3.32
C TYR A 125 -16.10 -2.98 -3.61
N PRO A 126 -16.87 -3.42 -2.62
CA PRO A 126 -18.23 -3.93 -2.84
C PRO A 126 -19.24 -2.83 -3.22
N ASN A 127 -18.92 -1.56 -2.98
CA ASN A 127 -19.85 -0.45 -3.18
C ASN A 127 -19.20 0.74 -3.91
N LEU A 128 -19.16 0.68 -5.22
CA LEU A 128 -18.63 1.76 -6.07
C LEU A 128 -19.43 3.06 -5.95
N ARG A 129 -20.76 2.99 -5.68
CA ARG A 129 -21.58 4.20 -5.47
C ARG A 129 -21.08 5.00 -4.27
N LEU A 130 -20.70 4.31 -3.20
CA LEU A 130 -20.12 4.95 -2.03
C LEU A 130 -18.74 5.55 -2.34
N VAL A 131 -17.91 4.88 -3.14
CA VAL A 131 -16.62 5.42 -3.57
C VAL A 131 -16.81 6.71 -4.37
N HIS A 132 -17.75 6.74 -5.31
CA HIS A 132 -18.08 7.94 -6.08
C HIS A 132 -18.64 9.07 -5.21
N PHE A 133 -19.48 8.74 -4.23
CA PHE A 133 -19.97 9.72 -3.26
C PHE A 133 -18.82 10.36 -2.48
N ILE A 134 -17.91 9.54 -1.97
CA ILE A 134 -16.72 10.01 -1.23
C ILE A 134 -15.84 10.89 -2.10
N GLN A 135 -15.53 10.44 -3.31
CA GLN A 135 -14.72 11.19 -4.26
C GLN A 135 -15.31 12.57 -4.55
N ARG A 136 -16.64 12.66 -4.71
CA ARG A 136 -17.31 13.92 -5.05
C ARG A 136 -17.50 14.86 -3.86
N HIS A 137 -17.75 14.32 -2.67
CA HIS A 137 -18.26 15.12 -1.55
C HIS A 137 -17.36 15.12 -0.31
N CYS A 138 -16.48 14.13 -0.15
CA CYS A 138 -15.71 13.99 1.08
C CYS A 138 -14.22 14.31 0.92
N VAL A 139 -13.64 14.08 -0.26
CA VAL A 139 -12.21 14.31 -0.48
C VAL A 139 -11.97 15.46 -1.44
N ARG A 140 -10.87 16.16 -1.23
CA ARG A 140 -10.40 17.18 -2.16
C ARG A 140 -9.74 16.53 -3.39
N VAL A 141 -8.97 15.48 -3.16
CA VAL A 141 -8.30 14.72 -4.22
C VAL A 141 -8.38 13.23 -3.90
N PHE A 142 -8.71 12.45 -4.91
CA PHE A 142 -8.65 11.01 -4.89
C PHE A 142 -7.53 10.54 -5.83
N THR A 143 -6.58 9.74 -5.35
CA THR A 143 -5.49 9.23 -6.18
C THR A 143 -5.51 7.72 -6.27
N CYS A 144 -5.05 7.21 -7.40
CA CYS A 144 -4.82 5.79 -7.63
C CYS A 144 -3.36 5.58 -8.01
N ILE A 145 -2.79 4.44 -7.65
CA ILE A 145 -1.37 4.16 -7.92
C ILE A 145 -1.09 3.68 -9.35
N THR A 146 -2.13 3.39 -10.13
CA THR A 146 -2.02 3.02 -11.55
C THR A 146 -3.21 3.59 -12.34
N GLU A 147 -3.02 3.80 -13.64
CA GLU A 147 -4.10 4.20 -14.54
C GLU A 147 -5.19 3.14 -14.66
N LEU A 148 -4.81 1.86 -14.60
CA LEU A 148 -5.79 0.76 -14.61
C LEU A 148 -6.70 0.84 -13.38
N ALA A 149 -6.13 1.08 -12.20
CA ALA A 149 -6.91 1.27 -10.98
C ALA A 149 -7.83 2.48 -11.09
N GLU A 150 -7.35 3.62 -11.57
CA GLU A 150 -8.19 4.81 -11.74
C GLU A 150 -9.35 4.56 -12.72
N ARG A 151 -9.06 3.92 -13.87
CA ARG A 151 -10.11 3.54 -14.84
C ARG A 151 -11.14 2.59 -14.26
N SER A 152 -10.73 1.64 -13.43
CA SER A 152 -11.66 0.70 -12.79
C SER A 152 -12.65 1.39 -11.83
N PHE A 153 -12.22 2.47 -11.15
CA PHE A 153 -13.09 3.27 -10.29
C PHE A 153 -13.97 4.28 -11.06
N PHE A 154 -13.40 4.97 -12.05
CA PHE A 154 -14.00 6.18 -12.61
C PHE A 154 -14.23 6.12 -14.12
N GLY A 155 -13.93 5.00 -14.78
CA GLY A 155 -14.05 4.83 -16.24
C GLY A 155 -12.98 5.56 -17.06
N THR A 156 -12.23 6.48 -16.45
CA THR A 156 -11.17 7.27 -17.10
C THR A 156 -9.95 7.39 -16.19
N SER A 157 -8.78 7.61 -16.77
CA SER A 157 -7.55 7.87 -16.03
C SER A 157 -6.83 9.12 -16.53
N ARG A 158 -6.06 9.76 -15.65
CA ARG A 158 -5.18 10.87 -15.98
C ARG A 158 -4.01 10.92 -15.00
N LEU A 159 -2.81 10.97 -15.51
CA LEU A 159 -1.64 11.25 -14.70
C LEU A 159 -1.77 12.64 -14.08
N TYR A 160 -1.41 12.74 -12.80
CA TYR A 160 -1.37 14.02 -12.12
C TYR A 160 -0.34 14.95 -12.77
N ASN A 161 -0.74 16.19 -12.98
CA ASN A 161 0.14 17.28 -13.37
C ASN A 161 -0.20 18.48 -12.48
N GLU A 162 0.80 19.14 -11.94
CA GLU A 162 0.67 20.28 -11.04
C GLU A 162 -0.15 21.44 -11.63
N ASN A 163 -0.12 21.58 -12.97
CA ASN A 163 -0.88 22.60 -13.68
C ASN A 163 -2.36 22.22 -13.91
N THR A 164 -2.80 21.04 -13.46
CA THR A 164 -4.18 20.60 -13.67
C THR A 164 -5.12 21.24 -12.64
N PRO A 165 -6.15 21.99 -13.07
CA PRO A 165 -7.10 22.58 -12.15
C PRO A 165 -7.92 21.51 -11.41
N LEU A 166 -7.84 21.47 -10.07
CA LEU A 166 -8.56 20.48 -9.24
C LEU A 166 -10.08 20.71 -9.19
N ASN A 167 -10.58 21.87 -9.62
CA ASN A 167 -12.01 22.18 -9.66
C ASN A 167 -12.75 21.47 -10.78
N LYS A 168 -12.05 21.08 -11.86
CA LYS A 168 -12.65 20.35 -13.00
C LYS A 168 -12.56 18.83 -12.86
N ARG A 169 -11.56 18.35 -12.14
CA ARG A 169 -11.32 16.92 -11.90
C ARG A 169 -10.53 16.77 -10.61
N ASN A 170 -10.97 15.90 -9.73
CA ASN A 170 -10.30 15.66 -8.46
C ASN A 170 -9.86 14.19 -8.25
N HIS A 171 -9.78 13.39 -9.31
CA HIS A 171 -9.18 12.05 -9.27
C HIS A 171 -8.07 11.93 -10.31
N PHE A 172 -6.95 11.29 -9.93
CA PHE A 172 -5.73 11.23 -10.72
C PHE A 172 -4.95 9.95 -10.42
N THR A 173 -4.14 9.55 -11.39
CA THR A 173 -3.09 8.55 -11.17
C THR A 173 -1.81 9.24 -10.71
N ILE A 174 -1.25 8.76 -9.60
CA ILE A 174 0.11 9.08 -9.13
C ILE A 174 0.80 7.74 -8.89
N TYR A 175 1.77 7.41 -9.73
CA TYR A 175 2.52 6.16 -9.61
C TYR A 175 3.33 6.12 -8.31
N ASN A 176 3.52 4.92 -7.78
CA ASN A 176 4.46 4.68 -6.71
C ASN A 176 5.88 5.03 -7.17
N ALA A 177 6.67 5.61 -6.28
CA ALA A 177 8.05 6.00 -6.55
C ALA A 177 9.04 5.19 -5.70
N LEU A 178 10.23 5.03 -6.22
CA LEU A 178 11.36 4.53 -5.46
C LEU A 178 11.84 5.60 -4.46
N PRO A 179 12.44 5.19 -3.33
CA PRO A 179 12.92 6.15 -2.34
C PRO A 179 14.00 7.07 -2.93
N PRO A 180 14.14 8.30 -2.43
CA PRO A 180 15.23 9.18 -2.82
C PRO A 180 16.59 8.51 -2.63
N GLY A 181 17.49 8.69 -3.60
CA GLY A 181 18.83 8.10 -3.55
C GLY A 181 18.92 6.65 -4.07
N PHE A 182 17.81 6.06 -4.53
CA PHE A 182 17.85 4.77 -5.18
C PHE A 182 18.56 4.88 -6.52
N SER A 183 19.77 4.33 -6.61
CA SER A 183 20.56 4.33 -7.85
C SER A 183 20.31 3.06 -8.66
N ILE A 184 20.10 3.23 -9.97
CA ILE A 184 20.06 2.10 -10.90
C ILE A 184 21.51 1.73 -11.22
N VAL A 185 21.97 0.62 -10.68
CA VAL A 185 23.27 0.05 -11.06
C VAL A 185 23.09 -0.64 -12.41
N ARG A 186 23.63 -0.04 -13.46
CA ARG A 186 23.72 -0.68 -14.79
C ARG A 186 25.02 -1.49 -14.84
N GLU A 187 24.94 -2.74 -14.46
CA GLU A 187 26.01 -3.68 -14.72
C GLU A 187 25.77 -4.36 -16.07
N ASN A 188 26.81 -4.39 -16.93
CA ASN A 188 26.82 -5.27 -18.10
C ASN A 188 27.01 -6.70 -17.61
N ARG A 189 25.88 -7.36 -17.24
CA ARG A 189 25.90 -8.77 -16.83
C ARG A 189 25.96 -9.66 -18.05
N SER A 190 27.03 -10.39 -18.23
CA SER A 190 27.05 -11.56 -19.11
C SER A 190 26.25 -12.67 -18.40
N PHE A 191 25.32 -13.30 -19.12
CA PHE A 191 24.63 -14.48 -18.58
C PHE A 191 25.64 -15.65 -18.53
N VAL A 192 26.03 -16.02 -17.31
CA VAL A 192 26.90 -17.19 -17.06
C VAL A 192 25.97 -18.37 -16.73
N ARG A 193 26.22 -19.52 -17.34
CA ARG A 193 25.50 -20.76 -16.98
C ARG A 193 26.03 -21.36 -15.67
N PRO A 194 25.18 -21.96 -14.83
CA PRO A 194 23.72 -22.15 -14.97
C PRO A 194 22.96 -20.82 -14.80
N ILE A 195 21.94 -20.62 -15.64
CA ILE A 195 21.06 -19.44 -15.51
C ILE A 195 20.18 -19.61 -14.29
N THR A 196 20.23 -18.65 -13.37
CA THR A 196 19.38 -18.64 -12.17
C THR A 196 18.20 -17.70 -12.38
N ILE A 197 16.99 -18.23 -12.24
CA ILE A 197 15.74 -17.47 -12.22
C ILE A 197 15.40 -17.17 -10.76
N GLY A 198 15.31 -15.89 -10.38
CA GLY A 198 14.98 -15.44 -9.04
C GLY A 198 13.53 -15.00 -8.92
N VAL A 199 12.82 -15.42 -7.89
CA VAL A 199 11.49 -14.93 -7.51
C VAL A 199 11.54 -14.43 -6.08
N VAL A 200 11.22 -13.15 -5.86
CA VAL A 200 11.13 -12.53 -4.54
C VAL A 200 9.71 -12.08 -4.30
N SER A 201 8.95 -12.78 -3.46
CA SER A 201 7.54 -12.49 -3.22
C SER A 201 7.03 -13.13 -1.93
N ARG A 202 5.90 -12.63 -1.41
CA ARG A 202 5.11 -13.41 -0.44
C ARG A 202 4.55 -14.65 -1.15
N LEU A 203 4.64 -15.81 -0.47
CA LEU A 203 4.16 -17.09 -1.01
C LEU A 203 2.64 -17.22 -0.81
N GLU A 204 1.90 -16.41 -1.56
CA GLU A 204 0.43 -16.32 -1.49
C GLU A 204 -0.21 -16.54 -2.86
N GLU A 205 -1.44 -17.07 -2.90
CA GLU A 205 -2.19 -17.33 -4.15
C GLU A 205 -2.37 -16.05 -4.99
N ILE A 206 -2.65 -14.93 -4.34
CA ILE A 206 -2.80 -13.63 -5.01
C ILE A 206 -1.54 -13.18 -5.79
N LYS A 207 -0.39 -13.80 -5.51
CA LYS A 207 0.87 -13.58 -6.21
C LYS A 207 1.14 -14.60 -7.31
N GLY A 208 0.23 -15.54 -7.54
CA GLY A 208 0.40 -16.62 -8.50
C GLY A 208 1.55 -17.58 -8.16
N MET A 209 1.93 -17.66 -6.88
CA MET A 209 3.09 -18.45 -6.46
C MET A 209 2.88 -19.96 -6.63
N ASP A 210 1.64 -20.41 -6.64
CA ASP A 210 1.26 -21.81 -6.92
C ASP A 210 1.57 -22.24 -8.35
N LEU A 211 1.74 -21.32 -9.28
CA LEU A 211 2.08 -21.57 -10.68
C LEU A 211 3.59 -21.57 -10.94
N VAL A 212 4.40 -21.03 -10.04
CA VAL A 212 5.84 -20.79 -10.27
C VAL A 212 6.61 -22.11 -10.44
N VAL A 213 6.42 -23.08 -9.55
CA VAL A 213 7.13 -24.36 -9.60
C VAL A 213 6.72 -25.18 -10.81
N PRO A 214 5.41 -25.38 -11.12
CA PRO A 214 4.98 -26.07 -12.34
C PRO A 214 5.49 -25.41 -13.64
N ALA A 215 5.50 -24.08 -13.70
CA ALA A 215 6.04 -23.36 -14.85
C ALA A 215 7.56 -23.58 -14.99
N PHE A 216 8.29 -23.51 -13.87
CA PHE A 216 9.73 -23.78 -13.89
C PHE A 216 10.05 -25.22 -14.33
N ALA A 217 9.26 -26.21 -13.93
CA ALA A 217 9.43 -27.60 -14.36
C ALA A 217 9.39 -27.74 -15.89
N GLN A 218 8.55 -26.96 -16.59
CA GLN A 218 8.56 -26.92 -18.05
C GLN A 218 9.83 -26.28 -18.60
N VAL A 219 10.34 -25.23 -17.98
CA VAL A 219 11.60 -24.61 -18.34
C VAL A 219 12.77 -25.56 -18.14
N LYS A 220 12.84 -26.26 -17.00
CA LYS A 220 13.91 -27.19 -16.65
C LYS A 220 13.99 -28.37 -17.65
N LYS A 221 12.86 -28.89 -18.14
CA LYS A 221 12.82 -29.90 -19.19
C LYS A 221 13.52 -29.47 -20.49
N ARG A 222 13.37 -28.19 -20.86
CA ARG A 222 13.95 -27.64 -22.09
C ARG A 222 15.37 -27.12 -21.91
N TYR A 223 15.67 -26.64 -20.69
CA TYR A 223 16.94 -26.04 -20.31
C TYR A 223 17.43 -26.63 -18.99
N PRO A 224 18.04 -27.84 -18.98
CA PRO A 224 18.46 -28.53 -17.77
C PRO A 224 19.39 -27.73 -16.86
N ASP A 225 20.24 -26.89 -17.44
CA ASP A 225 21.20 -26.01 -16.70
C ASP A 225 20.56 -24.75 -16.10
N THR A 226 19.25 -24.78 -15.78
CA THR A 226 18.59 -23.66 -15.13
C THR A 226 18.34 -23.95 -13.65
N ARG A 227 18.38 -22.90 -12.83
CA ARG A 227 18.06 -22.96 -11.39
C ARG A 227 16.92 -22.00 -11.06
N LEU A 228 16.09 -22.36 -10.09
CA LEU A 228 15.04 -21.50 -9.52
C LEU A 228 15.39 -21.20 -8.06
N VAL A 229 15.49 -19.92 -7.73
CA VAL A 229 15.65 -19.45 -6.35
C VAL A 229 14.40 -18.67 -5.96
N ILE A 230 13.72 -19.12 -4.92
CA ILE A 230 12.52 -18.45 -4.40
C ILE A 230 12.84 -17.89 -3.02
N VAL A 231 12.71 -16.58 -2.86
CA VAL A 231 12.93 -15.85 -1.62
C VAL A 231 11.59 -15.30 -1.12
N GLY A 232 11.14 -15.77 0.02
CA GLY A 232 9.90 -15.33 0.63
C GLY A 232 9.30 -16.35 1.58
N ASP A 233 8.19 -15.98 2.19
CA ASP A 233 7.41 -16.84 3.07
C ASP A 233 5.91 -16.56 2.87
N GLY A 234 5.04 -17.50 3.30
CA GLY A 234 3.59 -17.37 3.19
C GLY A 234 2.86 -18.70 3.25
N SER A 235 1.54 -18.63 3.10
CA SER A 235 0.63 -19.79 3.25
C SER A 235 0.91 -20.91 2.25
N LEU A 236 1.48 -20.61 1.09
CA LEU A 236 1.78 -21.61 0.04
C LEU A 236 3.12 -22.33 0.22
N ARG A 237 3.94 -21.99 1.21
CA ARG A 237 5.29 -22.56 1.37
C ARG A 237 5.29 -24.09 1.33
N VAL A 238 4.44 -24.72 2.15
CA VAL A 238 4.36 -26.20 2.23
C VAL A 238 3.86 -26.81 0.91
N LYS A 239 2.87 -26.18 0.26
CA LYS A 239 2.36 -26.61 -1.05
C LYS A 239 3.45 -26.56 -2.12
N MET A 240 4.21 -25.47 -2.17
CA MET A 240 5.29 -25.29 -3.15
C MET A 240 6.43 -26.28 -2.92
N GLN A 241 6.79 -26.58 -1.68
CA GLN A 241 7.78 -27.61 -1.36
C GLN A 241 7.36 -28.99 -1.86
N ARG A 242 6.06 -29.36 -1.74
CA ARG A 242 5.52 -30.60 -2.34
C ARG A 242 5.59 -30.59 -3.87
N GLN A 243 5.22 -29.48 -4.50
CA GLN A 243 5.33 -29.32 -5.95
C GLN A 243 6.76 -29.53 -6.47
N VAL A 244 7.78 -29.03 -5.73
CA VAL A 244 9.19 -29.25 -6.08
C VAL A 244 9.55 -30.72 -6.10
N GLN A 245 9.05 -31.50 -5.11
CA GLN A 245 9.25 -32.96 -5.05
C GLN A 245 8.51 -33.69 -6.17
N GLU A 246 7.24 -33.33 -6.41
CA GLU A 246 6.40 -33.95 -7.44
C GLU A 246 6.91 -33.68 -8.87
N CYS A 247 7.54 -32.53 -9.10
CA CYS A 247 8.08 -32.14 -10.39
C CYS A 247 9.55 -32.56 -10.62
N ASP A 248 10.14 -33.30 -9.68
CA ASP A 248 11.55 -33.72 -9.70
C ASP A 248 12.51 -32.54 -9.96
N CYS A 249 12.24 -31.43 -9.29
CA CYS A 249 13.00 -30.18 -9.39
C CYS A 249 13.92 -29.93 -8.17
N THR A 250 14.19 -30.98 -7.40
CA THR A 250 15.11 -30.95 -6.25
C THR A 250 16.55 -31.03 -6.72
N GLU A 251 17.32 -29.99 -6.51
CA GLU A 251 18.80 -30.00 -6.42
C GLU A 251 19.23 -29.27 -5.17
#